data_8661709feefcef40f32fdd4ecf4d586f
#
_entry.id   8661709feefcef40f32fdd4ecf4d586f
#
_cell.length_a   1.000
_cell.length_b   1.000
_cell.length_c   1.000
_cell.angle_alpha   90.00
_cell.angle_beta   90.00
_cell.angle_gamma   90.00
#
_symmetry.space_group_name_H-M   'P 1'
#
loop_
_entity.id
_entity.type
_entity.pdbx_description
1 polymer ?
#
loop_
_entity_poly.entity_id
_entity_poly.type
_entity_poly.pdbx_seq_one_letter_code
_entity_poly.pdbx_strand_id
1 'polypeptide(L)'
;MWHNLAQLFRYRGLIQSLVARELKARYRGSVLGIFWSFANPFLLLVVYTFVFRYIMTNDDEVTRPYSVFLFCGLLPWTWFTASLLEASGSLISGGNLIKKVLFPAEVLPIVSVLSNMVHFLAGLLILAGFMIYHHHYPDPGDLIWFPVVVLVQLVFTLGLSFILAALTVHFRDIRDLLSNILTFWFFVTPIIYFYQKPAVEAFSGYFKWNPFFHLAVSYQEVLFFHGAFVEGHMRSLLIMAVASSVLFLAGYWLFDRLRDSFAEVV
;
A
#
# COMPACT_ATOMS: atom_id res chain seq x y z
N MET A 1 3.25 -15.01 21.15
CA MET A 1 3.40 -14.70 19.73
C MET A 1 2.70 -15.70 18.80
N TRP A 2 3.16 -16.95 18.64
CA TRP A 2 2.53 -17.90 17.68
C TRP A 2 1.06 -18.22 17.97
N HIS A 3 0.70 -18.38 19.25
CA HIS A 3 -0.69 -18.61 19.66
C HIS A 3 -1.61 -17.44 19.27
N ASN A 4 -1.15 -16.20 19.42
CA ASN A 4 -1.92 -14.99 19.08
C ASN A 4 -2.06 -14.80 17.57
N LEU A 5 -1.02 -15.12 16.77
CA LEU A 5 -1.12 -15.12 15.29
C LEU A 5 -2.16 -16.14 14.79
N ALA A 6 -2.20 -17.34 15.37
CA ALA A 6 -3.23 -18.33 15.01
C ALA A 6 -4.65 -17.85 15.38
N GLN A 7 -4.78 -17.05 16.44
CA GLN A 7 -6.06 -16.47 16.83
C GLN A 7 -6.57 -15.41 15.83
N LEU A 8 -5.71 -14.74 15.04
CA LEU A 8 -6.15 -13.78 14.01
C LEU A 8 -7.13 -14.42 13.01
N PHE A 9 -6.91 -15.68 12.63
CA PHE A 9 -7.86 -16.41 11.79
C PHE A 9 -9.24 -16.60 12.49
N ARG A 10 -9.24 -16.72 13.80
CA ARG A 10 -10.46 -16.82 14.61
C ARG A 10 -11.23 -15.48 14.62
N TYR A 11 -10.51 -14.35 14.53
CA TYR A 11 -11.11 -13.01 14.51
C TYR A 11 -11.55 -12.55 13.12
N ARG A 12 -11.51 -13.41 12.09
CA ARG A 12 -11.89 -13.03 10.70
C ARG A 12 -13.27 -12.36 10.61
N GLY A 13 -14.28 -12.85 11.34
CA GLY A 13 -15.62 -12.25 11.35
C GLY A 13 -15.64 -10.87 12.02
N LEU A 14 -14.86 -10.67 13.08
CA LEU A 14 -14.67 -9.37 13.71
C LEU A 14 -13.98 -8.40 12.75
N ILE A 15 -12.89 -8.83 12.09
CA ILE A 15 -12.15 -8.01 11.10
C ILE A 15 -13.10 -7.59 9.98
N GLN A 16 -13.85 -8.51 9.37
CA GLN A 16 -14.81 -8.19 8.31
C GLN A 16 -15.87 -7.17 8.75
N SER A 17 -16.44 -7.35 9.96
CA SER A 17 -17.44 -6.42 10.48
C SER A 17 -16.88 -5.02 10.76
N LEU A 18 -15.63 -4.95 11.23
CA LEU A 18 -14.94 -3.68 11.48
C LEU A 18 -14.53 -2.98 10.18
N VAL A 19 -14.02 -3.71 9.17
CA VAL A 19 -13.76 -3.17 7.83
C VAL A 19 -15.03 -2.60 7.20
N ALA A 20 -16.15 -3.35 7.26
CA ALA A 20 -17.43 -2.86 6.74
C ALA A 20 -17.93 -1.62 7.50
N ARG A 21 -17.73 -1.58 8.81
CA ARG A 21 -18.07 -0.41 9.65
C ARG A 21 -17.20 0.80 9.29
N GLU A 22 -15.88 0.60 9.11
CA GLU A 22 -14.94 1.65 8.77
C GLU A 22 -15.29 2.28 7.42
N LEU A 23 -15.55 1.47 6.39
CA LEU A 23 -15.98 1.93 5.08
C LEU A 23 -17.30 2.71 5.15
N LYS A 24 -18.29 2.22 5.91
CA LYS A 24 -19.55 2.93 6.10
C LYS A 24 -19.37 4.25 6.87
N ALA A 25 -18.48 4.28 7.87
CA ALA A 25 -18.20 5.48 8.66
C ALA A 25 -17.54 6.57 7.82
N ARG A 26 -16.58 6.17 6.96
CA ARG A 26 -15.84 7.09 6.05
C ARG A 26 -16.77 7.86 5.10
N TYR A 27 -17.86 7.24 4.68
CA TYR A 27 -18.81 7.83 3.73
C TYR A 27 -20.12 8.30 4.35
N ARG A 28 -20.22 8.28 5.68
CA ARG A 28 -21.41 8.69 6.41
C ARG A 28 -21.70 10.18 6.19
N GLY A 29 -22.90 10.48 5.72
CA GLY A 29 -23.31 11.87 5.42
C GLY A 29 -22.80 12.42 4.09
N SER A 30 -22.07 11.63 3.31
CA SER A 30 -21.63 12.04 1.98
C SER A 30 -22.70 11.80 0.92
N VAL A 31 -22.94 12.79 0.05
CA VAL A 31 -23.88 12.68 -1.07
C VAL A 31 -23.43 11.62 -2.09
N LEU A 32 -22.13 11.51 -2.33
CA LEU A 32 -21.55 10.56 -3.28
C LEU A 32 -21.26 9.18 -2.65
N GLY A 33 -21.32 9.08 -1.32
CA GLY A 33 -21.11 7.83 -0.60
C GLY A 33 -19.86 7.07 -1.05
N ILE A 34 -20.02 5.77 -1.30
CA ILE A 34 -18.93 4.87 -1.72
C ILE A 34 -18.32 5.24 -3.08
N PHE A 35 -18.99 6.07 -3.89
CA PHE A 35 -18.45 6.51 -5.18
C PHE A 35 -17.12 7.26 -5.05
N TRP A 36 -16.85 7.86 -3.89
CA TRP A 36 -15.53 8.45 -3.60
C TRP A 36 -14.38 7.46 -3.66
N SER A 37 -14.63 6.17 -3.46
CA SER A 37 -13.61 5.12 -3.63
C SER A 37 -13.10 5.02 -5.07
N PHE A 38 -13.92 5.44 -6.04
CA PHE A 38 -13.57 5.49 -7.46
C PHE A 38 -13.13 6.91 -7.88
N ALA A 39 -13.81 7.93 -7.40
CA ALA A 39 -13.54 9.31 -7.78
C ALA A 39 -12.13 9.75 -7.38
N ASN A 40 -11.67 9.43 -6.17
CA ASN A 40 -10.35 9.82 -5.69
C ASN A 40 -9.19 9.24 -6.53
N PRO A 41 -9.10 7.92 -6.79
CA PRO A 41 -8.08 7.36 -7.67
C PRO A 41 -8.15 7.93 -9.09
N PHE A 42 -9.36 8.13 -9.62
CA PHE A 42 -9.55 8.70 -10.96
C PHE A 42 -9.05 10.15 -11.04
N LEU A 43 -9.39 10.99 -10.07
CA LEU A 43 -8.93 12.38 -10.02
C LEU A 43 -7.40 12.47 -9.89
N LEU A 44 -6.81 11.63 -9.03
CA LEU A 44 -5.35 11.53 -8.93
C LEU A 44 -4.72 11.18 -10.28
N LEU A 45 -5.25 10.17 -10.96
CA LEU A 45 -4.77 9.78 -12.29
C LEU A 45 -4.84 10.95 -13.28
N VAL A 46 -5.97 11.65 -13.34
CA VAL A 46 -6.17 12.80 -14.24
C VAL A 46 -5.14 13.89 -13.94
N VAL A 47 -5.00 14.29 -12.67
CA VAL A 47 -4.07 15.35 -12.27
C VAL A 47 -2.62 14.97 -12.58
N TYR A 48 -2.17 13.78 -12.16
CA TYR A 48 -0.80 13.35 -12.40
C TYR A 48 -0.51 13.16 -13.90
N THR A 49 -1.46 12.58 -14.66
CA THR A 49 -1.30 12.44 -16.12
C THR A 49 -1.20 13.81 -16.78
N PHE A 50 -2.05 14.76 -16.39
CA PHE A 50 -2.00 16.13 -16.90
C PHE A 50 -0.66 16.80 -16.63
N VAL A 51 -0.20 16.77 -15.38
CA VAL A 51 1.06 17.42 -14.98
C VAL A 51 2.27 16.78 -15.67
N PHE A 52 2.42 15.46 -15.55
CA PHE A 52 3.65 14.79 -15.97
C PHE A 52 3.72 14.53 -17.47
N ARG A 53 2.58 14.36 -18.15
CA ARG A 53 2.55 14.16 -19.60
C ARG A 53 2.53 15.48 -20.37
N TYR A 54 1.65 16.41 -19.97
CA TYR A 54 1.39 17.61 -20.77
C TYR A 54 2.22 18.82 -20.31
N ILE A 55 2.43 19.01 -19.02
CA ILE A 55 3.22 20.16 -18.53
C ILE A 55 4.71 19.82 -18.52
N MET A 56 5.10 18.66 -17.98
CA MET A 56 6.50 18.26 -17.85
C MET A 56 7.03 17.52 -19.09
N THR A 57 6.21 17.34 -20.12
CA THR A 57 6.55 16.74 -21.41
C THR A 57 7.27 15.39 -21.28
N ASN A 58 6.85 14.57 -20.34
CA ASN A 58 7.40 13.24 -20.11
C ASN A 58 6.81 12.24 -21.12
N ASP A 59 7.18 12.40 -22.41
CA ASP A 59 6.65 11.62 -23.53
C ASP A 59 7.65 10.55 -24.00
N ASP A 60 8.07 9.69 -23.06
CA ASP A 60 8.89 8.54 -23.39
C ASP A 60 8.10 7.47 -24.10
N GLU A 61 8.63 6.95 -25.21
CA GLU A 61 8.03 5.83 -25.94
C GLU A 61 7.88 4.58 -25.06
N VAL A 62 8.83 4.35 -24.17
CA VAL A 62 8.86 3.18 -23.26
C VAL A 62 7.71 3.17 -22.27
N THR A 63 7.24 4.34 -21.86
CA THR A 63 6.15 4.49 -20.88
C THR A 63 4.79 4.82 -21.50
N ARG A 64 4.64 4.64 -22.81
CA ARG A 64 3.34 4.84 -23.49
C ARG A 64 2.45 3.60 -23.38
N PRO A 65 1.17 3.76 -23.00
CA PRO A 65 0.47 4.98 -22.59
C PRO A 65 0.80 5.38 -21.15
N TYR A 66 1.30 6.60 -20.96
CA TYR A 66 1.80 7.08 -19.66
C TYR A 66 0.77 6.98 -18.53
N SER A 67 -0.51 7.17 -18.80
CA SER A 67 -1.58 7.03 -17.80
C SER A 67 -1.65 5.62 -17.21
N VAL A 68 -1.48 4.58 -18.04
CA VAL A 68 -1.46 3.18 -17.58
C VAL A 68 -0.19 2.91 -16.77
N PHE A 69 0.98 3.28 -17.32
CA PHE A 69 2.26 3.14 -16.61
C PHE A 69 2.24 3.76 -15.22
N LEU A 70 1.84 5.04 -15.15
CA LEU A 70 1.74 5.78 -13.90
C LEU A 70 0.82 5.07 -12.90
N PHE A 71 -0.35 4.63 -13.36
CA PHE A 71 -1.37 4.08 -12.47
C PHE A 71 -0.97 2.72 -11.91
N CYS A 72 -0.16 1.92 -12.65
CA CYS A 72 0.41 0.67 -12.15
C CYS A 72 1.29 0.87 -10.89
N GLY A 73 2.00 1.99 -10.79
CA GLY A 73 2.80 2.32 -9.59
C GLY A 73 2.04 3.13 -8.54
N LEU A 74 1.15 4.06 -8.97
CA LEU A 74 0.46 4.99 -8.08
C LEU A 74 -0.60 4.30 -7.22
N LEU A 75 -1.35 3.35 -7.76
CA LEU A 75 -2.38 2.62 -7.00
C LEU A 75 -1.81 1.86 -5.80
N PRO A 76 -0.79 1.00 -5.95
CA PRO A 76 -0.19 0.32 -4.82
C PRO A 76 0.45 1.29 -3.83
N TRP A 77 1.04 2.40 -4.31
CA TRP A 77 1.58 3.44 -3.45
C TRP A 77 0.50 4.11 -2.59
N THR A 78 -0.63 4.49 -3.18
CA THR A 78 -1.73 5.12 -2.44
C THR A 78 -2.33 4.17 -1.40
N TRP A 79 -2.47 2.88 -1.72
CA TRP A 79 -2.88 1.87 -0.75
C TRP A 79 -1.89 1.78 0.41
N PHE A 80 -0.59 1.71 0.12
CA PHE A 80 0.47 1.65 1.12
C PHE A 80 0.45 2.85 2.08
N THR A 81 0.49 4.06 1.52
CA THR A 81 0.58 5.29 2.31
C THR A 81 -0.66 5.55 3.15
N ALA A 82 -1.85 5.38 2.56
CA ALA A 82 -3.11 5.53 3.28
C ALA A 82 -3.23 4.51 4.43
N SER A 83 -2.80 3.26 4.19
CA SER A 83 -2.79 2.21 5.21
C SER A 83 -1.89 2.56 6.38
N LEU A 84 -0.66 3.02 6.12
CA LEU A 84 0.29 3.37 7.19
C LEU A 84 -0.18 4.57 8.01
N LEU A 85 -0.67 5.64 7.35
CA LEU A 85 -1.18 6.84 8.03
C LEU A 85 -2.39 6.53 8.89
N GLU A 86 -3.29 5.69 8.43
CA GLU A 86 -4.48 5.30 9.18
C GLU A 86 -4.13 4.32 10.31
N ALA A 87 -3.29 3.31 10.03
CA ALA A 87 -2.86 2.35 11.03
C ALA A 87 -2.08 3.00 12.17
N SER A 88 -1.24 4.02 11.89
CA SER A 88 -0.49 4.75 12.92
C SER A 88 -1.39 5.36 13.99
N GLY A 89 -2.57 5.87 13.62
CA GLY A 89 -3.55 6.43 14.55
C GLY A 89 -4.60 5.45 15.06
N SER A 90 -4.61 4.20 14.59
CA SER A 90 -5.71 3.26 14.81
C SER A 90 -5.94 2.87 16.26
N LEU A 91 -4.87 2.72 17.05
CA LEU A 91 -4.97 2.41 18.49
C LEU A 91 -5.54 3.59 19.28
N ILE A 92 -5.12 4.81 18.97
CA ILE A 92 -5.60 6.03 19.64
C ILE A 92 -7.09 6.23 19.34
N SER A 93 -7.48 6.14 18.06
CA SER A 93 -8.89 6.27 17.67
C SER A 93 -9.78 5.13 18.16
N GLY A 94 -9.19 3.94 18.32
CA GLY A 94 -9.83 2.74 18.83
C GLY A 94 -9.80 2.56 20.35
N GLY A 95 -9.32 3.53 21.13
CA GLY A 95 -9.09 3.42 22.57
C GLY A 95 -10.32 2.92 23.36
N ASN A 96 -11.52 3.38 23.00
CA ASN A 96 -12.77 2.90 23.60
C ASN A 96 -13.03 1.40 23.38
N LEU A 97 -12.45 0.81 22.32
CA LEU A 97 -12.54 -0.63 22.07
C LEU A 97 -11.48 -1.38 22.86
N ILE A 98 -10.27 -0.84 22.95
CA ILE A 98 -9.12 -1.44 23.66
C ILE A 98 -9.43 -1.56 25.16
N LYS A 99 -10.09 -0.56 25.73
CA LYS A 99 -10.51 -0.57 27.16
C LYS A 99 -11.58 -1.60 27.50
N LYS A 100 -12.20 -2.22 26.50
CA LYS A 100 -13.14 -3.32 26.73
C LYS A 100 -12.39 -4.62 26.97
N VAL A 101 -12.88 -5.40 27.92
CA VAL A 101 -12.29 -6.71 28.25
C VAL A 101 -12.26 -7.60 26.99
N LEU A 102 -11.10 -8.23 26.77
CA LEU A 102 -10.87 -9.20 25.69
C LEU A 102 -10.88 -8.65 24.24
N PHE A 103 -10.75 -7.33 24.02
CA PHE A 103 -10.64 -6.83 22.65
C PHE A 103 -9.22 -7.04 22.10
N PRO A 104 -9.06 -7.73 20.94
CA PRO A 104 -7.73 -7.93 20.34
C PRO A 104 -7.27 -6.65 19.64
N ALA A 105 -6.34 -5.90 20.27
CA ALA A 105 -5.87 -4.61 19.78
C ALA A 105 -5.20 -4.70 18.39
N GLU A 106 -4.59 -5.85 18.09
CA GLU A 106 -3.96 -6.15 16.79
C GLU A 106 -4.91 -6.08 15.59
N VAL A 107 -6.21 -6.22 15.82
CA VAL A 107 -7.22 -6.12 14.77
C VAL A 107 -7.30 -4.70 14.20
N LEU A 108 -7.01 -3.66 14.98
CA LEU A 108 -7.18 -2.27 14.54
C LEU A 108 -6.24 -1.89 13.38
N PRO A 109 -4.90 -2.10 13.45
CA PRO A 109 -4.03 -1.86 12.32
C PRO A 109 -4.38 -2.73 11.09
N ILE A 110 -4.80 -3.99 11.30
CA ILE A 110 -5.23 -4.87 10.21
C ILE A 110 -6.45 -4.30 9.48
N VAL A 111 -7.44 -3.80 10.24
CA VAL A 111 -8.66 -3.18 9.67
C VAL A 111 -8.29 -1.98 8.82
N SER A 112 -7.37 -1.11 9.26
CA SER A 112 -6.90 0.04 8.48
C SER A 112 -6.30 -0.40 7.14
N VAL A 113 -5.42 -1.42 7.14
CA VAL A 113 -4.79 -1.91 5.90
C VAL A 113 -5.81 -2.53 4.95
N LEU A 114 -6.74 -3.36 5.47
CA LEU A 114 -7.75 -4.03 4.65
C LEU A 114 -8.82 -3.07 4.14
N SER A 115 -9.21 -2.05 4.91
CA SER A 115 -10.15 -1.01 4.45
C SER A 115 -9.58 -0.22 3.28
N ASN A 116 -8.29 0.13 3.33
CA ASN A 116 -7.62 0.82 2.23
C ASN A 116 -7.36 -0.10 1.03
N MET A 117 -7.22 -1.43 1.24
CA MET A 117 -7.15 -2.41 0.15
C MET A 117 -8.43 -2.41 -0.70
N VAL A 118 -9.61 -2.14 -0.11
CA VAL A 118 -10.87 -2.02 -0.88
C VAL A 118 -10.79 -0.86 -1.89
N HIS A 119 -10.17 0.28 -1.51
CA HIS A 119 -9.96 1.39 -2.43
C HIS A 119 -8.95 1.07 -3.52
N PHE A 120 -7.89 0.32 -3.18
CA PHE A 120 -6.95 -0.20 -4.16
C PHE A 120 -7.66 -1.11 -5.18
N LEU A 121 -8.51 -2.04 -4.74
CA LEU A 121 -9.28 -2.90 -5.63
C LEU A 121 -10.25 -2.10 -6.53
N ALA A 122 -10.90 -1.05 -6.00
CA ALA A 122 -11.70 -0.14 -6.80
C ALA A 122 -10.87 0.59 -7.87
N GLY A 123 -9.66 1.03 -7.50
CA GLY A 123 -8.70 1.63 -8.43
C GLY A 123 -8.24 0.69 -9.54
N LEU A 124 -8.10 -0.62 -9.26
CA LEU A 124 -7.77 -1.62 -10.28
C LEU A 124 -8.84 -1.75 -11.36
N LEU A 125 -10.12 -1.54 -11.03
CA LEU A 125 -11.19 -1.51 -12.03
C LEU A 125 -11.04 -0.30 -12.99
N ILE A 126 -10.60 0.85 -12.45
CA ILE A 126 -10.31 2.03 -13.26
C ILE A 126 -9.09 1.76 -14.16
N LEU A 127 -8.02 1.17 -13.59
CA LEU A 127 -6.83 0.78 -14.36
C LEU A 127 -7.20 -0.17 -15.49
N ALA A 128 -8.01 -1.19 -15.24
CA ALA A 128 -8.48 -2.13 -16.27
C ALA A 128 -9.26 -1.39 -17.37
N GLY A 129 -10.12 -0.42 -17.02
CA GLY A 129 -10.81 0.43 -17.98
C GLY A 129 -9.84 1.24 -18.87
N PHE A 130 -8.77 1.80 -18.30
CA PHE A 130 -7.74 2.51 -19.06
C PHE A 130 -6.92 1.57 -19.95
N MET A 131 -6.59 0.36 -19.47
CA MET A 131 -5.93 -0.67 -20.28
C MET A 131 -6.76 -1.04 -21.51
N ILE A 132 -8.07 -1.25 -21.34
CA ILE A 132 -9.00 -1.55 -22.44
C ILE A 132 -9.06 -0.37 -23.40
N TYR A 133 -9.19 0.85 -22.91
CA TYR A 133 -9.27 2.07 -23.74
C TYR A 133 -8.01 2.29 -24.59
N HIS A 134 -6.84 2.00 -24.04
CA HIS A 134 -5.56 2.15 -24.76
C HIS A 134 -5.13 0.89 -25.51
N HIS A 135 -5.93 -0.18 -25.52
CA HIS A 135 -5.57 -1.48 -26.09
C HIS A 135 -4.23 -2.04 -25.56
N HIS A 136 -3.94 -1.74 -24.29
CA HIS A 136 -2.71 -2.17 -23.61
C HIS A 136 -3.07 -3.26 -22.61
N TYR A 137 -2.77 -4.51 -22.93
CA TYR A 137 -3.13 -5.66 -22.10
C TYR A 137 -1.88 -6.26 -21.47
N PRO A 138 -1.91 -6.63 -20.18
CA PRO A 138 -0.79 -7.30 -19.53
C PRO A 138 -0.55 -8.68 -20.16
N ASP A 139 0.69 -9.15 -20.09
CA ASP A 139 1.03 -10.52 -20.51
C ASP A 139 0.36 -11.52 -19.55
N PRO A 140 -0.38 -12.54 -20.08
CA PRO A 140 -1.00 -13.56 -19.24
C PRO A 140 0.00 -14.34 -18.37
N GLY A 141 1.24 -14.54 -18.86
CA GLY A 141 2.32 -15.21 -18.13
C GLY A 141 2.77 -14.42 -16.92
N ASP A 142 2.91 -13.10 -17.06
CA ASP A 142 3.29 -12.21 -15.96
C ASP A 142 2.12 -11.93 -15.00
N LEU A 143 0.89 -11.84 -15.52
CA LEU A 143 -0.31 -11.57 -14.72
C LEU A 143 -0.55 -12.62 -13.60
N ILE A 144 -0.09 -13.85 -13.76
CA ILE A 144 -0.15 -14.90 -12.73
C ILE A 144 0.58 -14.46 -11.46
N TRP A 145 1.60 -13.60 -11.58
CA TRP A 145 2.37 -13.09 -10.44
C TRP A 145 1.71 -11.93 -9.70
N PHE A 146 0.69 -11.31 -10.30
CA PHE A 146 -0.01 -10.18 -9.68
C PHE A 146 -0.51 -10.47 -8.24
N PRO A 147 -1.18 -11.60 -7.96
CA PRO A 147 -1.60 -11.92 -6.59
C PRO A 147 -0.43 -12.07 -5.62
N VAL A 148 0.73 -12.56 -6.10
CA VAL A 148 1.94 -12.69 -5.28
C VAL A 148 2.50 -11.32 -4.92
N VAL A 149 2.58 -10.38 -5.87
CA VAL A 149 3.01 -9.00 -5.62
C VAL A 149 2.10 -8.33 -4.60
N VAL A 150 0.78 -8.46 -4.76
CA VAL A 150 -0.22 -7.93 -3.80
C VAL A 150 -0.02 -8.53 -2.41
N LEU A 151 0.22 -9.83 -2.30
CA LEU A 151 0.44 -10.50 -1.03
C LEU A 151 1.73 -10.02 -0.35
N VAL A 152 2.83 -9.88 -1.09
CA VAL A 152 4.11 -9.36 -0.56
C VAL A 152 3.92 -7.95 -0.04
N GLN A 153 3.22 -7.10 -0.79
CA GLN A 153 2.90 -5.75 -0.34
C GLN A 153 2.01 -5.75 0.91
N LEU A 154 1.00 -6.60 0.97
CA LEU A 154 0.12 -6.72 2.13
C LEU A 154 0.93 -7.05 3.40
N VAL A 155 1.80 -8.06 3.31
CA VAL A 155 2.67 -8.48 4.43
C VAL A 155 3.62 -7.35 4.84
N PHE A 156 4.24 -6.67 3.87
CA PHE A 156 5.11 -5.52 4.11
C PHE A 156 4.36 -4.38 4.83
N THR A 157 3.20 -4.01 4.31
CA THR A 157 2.37 -2.94 4.86
C THR A 157 1.88 -3.27 6.27
N LEU A 158 1.45 -4.50 6.53
CA LEU A 158 1.04 -4.95 7.86
C LEU A 158 2.20 -4.90 8.86
N GLY A 159 3.41 -5.33 8.46
CA GLY A 159 4.60 -5.28 9.32
C GLY A 159 4.91 -3.86 9.79
N LEU A 160 4.95 -2.90 8.85
CA LEU A 160 5.14 -1.48 9.19
C LEU A 160 3.96 -0.91 9.98
N SER A 161 2.73 -1.30 9.67
CA SER A 161 1.53 -0.84 10.37
C SER A 161 1.54 -1.23 11.85
N PHE A 162 1.98 -2.45 12.18
CA PHE A 162 2.13 -2.85 13.59
C PHE A 162 3.17 -2.02 14.33
N ILE A 163 4.34 -1.78 13.72
CA ILE A 163 5.39 -0.95 14.29
C ILE A 163 4.88 0.46 14.55
N LEU A 164 4.29 1.08 13.50
CA LEU A 164 3.82 2.46 13.57
C LEU A 164 2.67 2.63 14.56
N ALA A 165 1.71 1.72 14.58
CA ALA A 165 0.60 1.76 15.52
C ALA A 165 1.10 1.68 16.97
N ALA A 166 2.01 0.75 17.28
CA ALA A 166 2.57 0.59 18.62
C ALA A 166 3.39 1.79 19.08
N LEU A 167 4.20 2.37 18.19
CA LEU A 167 5.04 3.52 18.52
C LEU A 167 4.22 4.82 18.64
N THR A 168 3.19 5.02 17.83
CA THR A 168 2.37 6.25 17.85
C THR A 168 1.58 6.40 19.15
N VAL A 169 1.25 5.31 19.83
CA VAL A 169 0.63 5.38 21.16
C VAL A 169 1.53 6.13 22.15
N HIS A 170 2.85 5.90 22.08
CA HIS A 170 3.81 6.52 22.98
C HIS A 170 4.34 7.86 22.46
N PHE A 171 4.43 8.02 21.13
CA PHE A 171 5.02 9.18 20.46
C PHE A 171 4.06 9.70 19.35
N ARG A 172 3.15 10.60 19.70
CA ARG A 172 2.09 11.10 18.82
C ARG A 172 2.62 11.78 17.55
N ASP A 173 3.81 12.40 17.64
CA ASP A 173 4.45 13.11 16.53
C ASP A 173 4.87 12.18 15.37
N ILE A 174 4.93 10.85 15.60
CA ILE A 174 5.26 9.86 14.56
C ILE A 174 4.32 9.98 13.37
N ARG A 175 3.05 10.30 13.57
CA ARG A 175 2.08 10.44 12.49
C ARG A 175 2.41 11.58 11.55
N ASP A 176 2.82 12.72 12.08
CA ASP A 176 3.17 13.90 11.28
C ASP A 176 4.52 13.69 10.57
N LEU A 177 5.49 13.12 11.26
CA LEU A 177 6.77 12.70 10.68
C LEU A 177 6.56 11.69 9.54
N LEU A 178 5.70 10.71 9.75
CA LEU A 178 5.36 9.69 8.74
C LEU A 178 4.80 10.32 7.47
N SER A 179 3.88 11.27 7.59
CA SER A 179 3.29 11.97 6.44
C SER A 179 4.37 12.65 5.59
N ASN A 180 5.31 13.34 6.22
CA ASN A 180 6.42 14.00 5.54
C ASN A 180 7.38 12.98 4.89
N ILE A 181 7.74 11.91 5.62
CA ILE A 181 8.61 10.84 5.10
C ILE A 181 7.97 10.17 3.88
N LEU A 182 6.68 9.85 3.94
CA LEU A 182 5.97 9.21 2.82
C LEU A 182 5.92 10.12 1.59
N THR A 183 5.75 11.43 1.77
CA THR A 183 5.80 12.40 0.67
C THR A 183 7.18 12.40 0.01
N PHE A 184 8.26 12.41 0.80
CA PHE A 184 9.61 12.35 0.28
C PHE A 184 9.89 11.02 -0.42
N TRP A 185 9.46 9.91 0.19
CA TRP A 185 9.65 8.55 -0.30
C TRP A 185 8.96 8.30 -1.65
N PHE A 186 7.82 8.98 -1.89
CA PHE A 186 7.15 8.96 -3.20
C PHE A 186 8.07 9.38 -4.34
N PHE A 187 8.75 10.52 -4.19
CA PHE A 187 9.63 11.05 -5.24
C PHE A 187 10.92 10.24 -5.43
N VAL A 188 11.38 9.55 -4.39
CA VAL A 188 12.55 8.64 -4.46
C VAL A 188 12.16 7.27 -5.06
N THR A 189 10.87 6.99 -5.20
CA THR A 189 10.39 5.74 -5.80
C THR A 189 9.99 5.98 -7.26
N PRO A 190 10.40 5.13 -8.23
CA PRO A 190 10.13 5.34 -9.65
C PRO A 190 8.68 5.00 -10.01
N ILE A 191 7.75 5.79 -9.51
CA ILE A 191 6.32 5.69 -9.80
C ILE A 191 5.97 6.55 -11.02
N ILE A 192 6.54 7.77 -11.05
CA ILE A 192 6.22 8.80 -12.05
C ILE A 192 7.25 8.87 -13.19
N TYR A 193 8.33 8.13 -13.10
CA TYR A 193 9.42 8.09 -14.09
C TYR A 193 9.95 6.67 -14.26
N PHE A 194 10.52 6.42 -15.42
CA PHE A 194 11.14 5.14 -15.71
C PHE A 194 12.57 5.10 -15.16
N TYR A 195 12.89 4.10 -14.34
CA TYR A 195 14.15 4.03 -13.59
C TYR A 195 15.38 3.72 -14.46
N GLN A 196 15.18 3.15 -15.66
CA GLN A 196 16.28 2.85 -16.60
C GLN A 196 16.58 4.01 -17.55
N LYS A 197 16.03 5.21 -17.33
CA LYS A 197 16.45 6.39 -18.10
C LYS A 197 17.91 6.72 -17.82
N PRO A 198 18.71 7.10 -18.86
CA PRO A 198 20.12 7.45 -18.68
C PRO A 198 20.39 8.51 -17.59
N ALA A 199 19.49 9.49 -17.47
CA ALA A 199 19.57 10.53 -16.43
C ALA A 199 19.37 9.99 -15.01
N VAL A 200 18.68 8.87 -14.85
CA VAL A 200 18.31 8.26 -13.56
C VAL A 200 19.19 7.04 -13.26
N GLU A 201 19.76 6.42 -14.28
CA GLU A 201 20.58 5.21 -14.19
C GLU A 201 21.79 5.38 -13.27
N ALA A 202 22.39 6.57 -13.23
CA ALA A 202 23.46 6.92 -12.30
C ALA A 202 23.09 6.71 -10.82
N PHE A 203 21.80 6.76 -10.50
CA PHE A 203 21.26 6.56 -9.16
C PHE A 203 20.71 5.13 -8.93
N SER A 204 20.83 4.24 -9.90
CA SER A 204 20.24 2.88 -9.86
C SER A 204 20.67 2.06 -8.64
N GLY A 205 21.91 2.26 -8.17
CA GLY A 205 22.43 1.65 -6.95
C GLY A 205 21.66 2.01 -5.68
N TYR A 206 21.18 3.26 -5.58
CA TYR A 206 20.39 3.73 -4.43
C TYR A 206 18.96 3.21 -4.44
N PHE A 207 18.34 3.04 -5.62
CA PHE A 207 16.98 2.50 -5.71
C PHE A 207 16.88 1.08 -5.16
N LYS A 208 17.93 0.26 -5.28
CA LYS A 208 17.94 -1.11 -4.75
C LYS A 208 17.80 -1.19 -3.23
N TRP A 209 18.14 -0.12 -2.52
CA TRP A 209 17.95 -0.02 -1.06
C TRP A 209 16.54 0.43 -0.67
N ASN A 210 15.76 0.95 -1.62
CA ASN A 210 14.38 1.35 -1.38
C ASN A 210 13.46 0.12 -1.43
N PRO A 211 12.85 -0.30 -0.31
CA PRO A 211 12.01 -1.50 -0.32
C PRO A 211 10.78 -1.35 -1.22
N PHE A 212 10.20 -0.16 -1.30
CA PHE A 212 9.04 0.07 -2.16
C PHE A 212 9.39 0.15 -3.66
N PHE A 213 10.65 0.38 -4.01
CA PHE A 213 11.13 0.27 -5.39
C PHE A 213 10.82 -1.10 -5.97
N HIS A 214 11.15 -2.17 -5.24
CA HIS A 214 10.94 -3.54 -5.71
C HIS A 214 9.46 -3.85 -5.92
N LEU A 215 8.56 -3.31 -5.07
CA LEU A 215 7.12 -3.46 -5.25
C LEU A 215 6.61 -2.64 -6.44
N ALA A 216 6.97 -1.35 -6.52
CA ALA A 216 6.50 -0.48 -7.60
C ALA A 216 6.89 -1.02 -8.98
N VAL A 217 8.17 -1.42 -9.14
CA VAL A 217 8.65 -2.00 -10.39
C VAL A 217 7.99 -3.35 -10.67
N SER A 218 7.78 -4.22 -9.65
CA SER A 218 7.05 -5.48 -9.85
C SER A 218 5.63 -5.27 -10.37
N TYR A 219 4.91 -4.25 -9.87
CA TYR A 219 3.59 -3.91 -10.42
C TYR A 219 3.66 -3.39 -11.86
N GLN A 220 4.64 -2.54 -12.16
CA GLN A 220 4.84 -2.02 -13.52
C GLN A 220 5.21 -3.15 -14.50
N GLU A 221 6.08 -4.08 -14.11
CA GLU A 221 6.48 -5.19 -14.98
C GLU A 221 5.35 -6.20 -15.18
N VAL A 222 4.59 -6.52 -14.14
CA VAL A 222 3.46 -7.47 -14.24
C VAL A 222 2.26 -6.89 -15.00
N LEU A 223 2.00 -5.58 -14.90
CA LEU A 223 0.80 -4.96 -15.44
C LEU A 223 1.04 -4.16 -16.71
N PHE A 224 2.25 -3.64 -16.92
CA PHE A 224 2.55 -2.72 -18.01
C PHE A 224 3.58 -3.25 -19.00
N PHE A 225 4.73 -3.77 -18.54
CA PHE A 225 5.78 -4.29 -19.40
C PHE A 225 5.51 -5.75 -19.77
N HIS A 226 5.70 -6.12 -21.04
CA HIS A 226 5.41 -7.46 -21.53
C HIS A 226 6.63 -8.38 -21.38
N GLY A 227 6.45 -9.54 -20.72
CA GLY A 227 7.47 -10.59 -20.63
C GLY A 227 8.71 -10.24 -19.81
N ALA A 228 8.69 -9.13 -19.08
CA ALA A 228 9.87 -8.62 -18.38
C ALA A 228 10.03 -9.18 -16.95
N PHE A 229 8.95 -9.62 -16.32
CA PHE A 229 8.94 -9.91 -14.89
C PHE A 229 9.78 -11.13 -14.50
N VAL A 230 9.60 -12.26 -15.21
CA VAL A 230 10.24 -13.53 -14.85
C VAL A 230 11.77 -13.44 -15.01
N GLU A 231 12.24 -12.77 -16.04
CA GLU A 231 13.68 -12.64 -16.34
C GLU A 231 14.34 -11.52 -15.53
N GLY A 232 13.58 -10.47 -15.19
CA GLY A 232 14.13 -9.25 -14.58
C GLY A 232 13.96 -9.18 -13.06
N HIS A 233 12.72 -9.19 -12.57
CA HIS A 233 12.42 -8.74 -11.20
C HIS A 233 11.97 -9.83 -10.23
N MET A 234 11.68 -11.05 -10.71
CA MET A 234 11.18 -12.13 -9.85
C MET A 234 12.11 -12.41 -8.65
N ARG A 235 13.45 -12.42 -8.88
CA ARG A 235 14.42 -12.59 -7.79
C ARG A 235 14.33 -11.48 -6.75
N SER A 236 14.16 -10.25 -7.18
CA SER A 236 14.02 -9.08 -6.29
C SER A 236 12.73 -9.16 -5.48
N LEU A 237 11.63 -9.60 -6.10
CA LEU A 237 10.37 -9.84 -5.39
C LEU A 237 10.49 -10.94 -4.34
N LEU A 238 11.21 -12.04 -4.63
CA LEU A 238 11.43 -13.11 -3.64
C LEU A 238 12.23 -12.61 -2.44
N ILE A 239 13.29 -11.82 -2.67
CA ILE A 239 14.06 -11.18 -1.57
C ILE A 239 13.14 -10.25 -0.78
N MET A 240 12.32 -9.45 -1.46
CA MET A 240 11.34 -8.57 -0.82
C MET A 240 10.30 -9.36 -0.02
N ALA A 241 9.85 -10.52 -0.50
CA ALA A 241 8.91 -11.37 0.23
C ALA A 241 9.52 -11.89 1.55
N VAL A 242 10.79 -12.30 1.52
CA VAL A 242 11.51 -12.70 2.76
C VAL A 242 11.66 -11.51 3.70
N ALA A 243 12.13 -10.35 3.19
CA ALA A 243 12.28 -9.13 3.98
C ALA A 243 10.94 -8.68 4.60
N SER A 244 9.85 -8.73 3.83
CA SER A 244 8.50 -8.39 4.28
C SER A 244 8.03 -9.33 5.39
N SER A 245 8.33 -10.63 5.27
CA SER A 245 7.97 -11.63 6.27
C SER A 245 8.73 -11.40 7.58
N VAL A 246 10.03 -11.12 7.50
CA VAL A 246 10.86 -10.78 8.66
C VAL A 246 10.36 -9.49 9.32
N LEU A 247 10.07 -8.46 8.53
CA LEU A 247 9.53 -7.20 9.02
C LEU A 247 8.16 -7.38 9.70
N PHE A 248 7.29 -8.20 9.13
CA PHE A 248 5.99 -8.53 9.71
C PHE A 248 6.15 -9.21 11.08
N LEU A 249 7.03 -10.21 11.17
CA LEU A 249 7.28 -10.93 12.43
C LEU A 249 7.90 -10.01 13.48
N ALA A 250 8.85 -9.16 13.10
CA ALA A 250 9.47 -8.18 13.99
C ALA A 250 8.46 -7.11 14.44
N GLY A 251 7.64 -6.60 13.52
CA GLY A 251 6.60 -5.62 13.82
C GLY A 251 5.52 -6.17 14.75
N TYR A 252 5.07 -7.38 14.48
CA TYR A 252 4.12 -8.06 15.34
C TYR A 252 4.71 -8.37 16.73
N TRP A 253 5.97 -8.78 16.80
CA TRP A 253 6.68 -9.00 18.06
C TRP A 253 6.78 -7.71 18.90
N LEU A 254 7.15 -6.60 18.28
CA LEU A 254 7.20 -5.30 18.94
C LEU A 254 5.82 -4.88 19.47
N PHE A 255 4.80 -5.05 18.64
CA PHE A 255 3.41 -4.75 18.98
C PHE A 255 2.92 -5.60 20.17
N ASP A 256 3.16 -6.92 20.15
CA ASP A 256 2.80 -7.86 21.21
C ASP A 256 3.50 -7.50 22.54
N ARG A 257 4.76 -7.05 22.47
CA ARG A 257 5.54 -6.63 23.65
C ARG A 257 5.03 -5.33 24.29
N LEU A 258 4.51 -4.41 23.48
CA LEU A 258 4.00 -3.12 23.97
C LEU A 258 2.51 -3.14 24.28
N ARG A 259 1.83 -4.23 23.98
CA ARG A 259 0.37 -4.38 24.05
C ARG A 259 -0.22 -4.02 25.43
N ASP A 260 0.43 -4.44 26.51
CA ASP A 260 -0.08 -4.25 27.87
C ASP A 260 -0.12 -2.76 28.26
N SER A 261 0.78 -1.94 27.69
CA SER A 261 0.80 -0.50 27.92
C SER A 261 -0.28 0.28 27.17
N PHE A 262 -0.88 -0.30 26.13
CA PHE A 262 -1.86 0.45 25.30
C PHE A 262 -3.10 0.88 26.09
N ALA A 263 -3.62 0.01 26.96
CA ALA A 263 -4.80 0.30 27.76
C ALA A 263 -4.60 1.44 28.78
N GLU A 264 -3.35 1.65 29.20
CA GLU A 264 -2.98 2.68 30.17
C GLU A 264 -2.75 4.05 29.49
N VAL A 265 -2.24 4.06 28.25
CA VAL A 265 -1.81 5.29 27.55
C VAL A 265 -2.90 5.86 26.66
N VAL A 266 -3.79 5.04 26.10
CA VAL A 266 -4.91 5.41 25.24
C VAL A 266 -6.17 5.64 26.08
#